data_cabeb96ff9aa6152873bcb145f04621e
#
_entry.id   cabeb96ff9aa6152873bcb145f04621e
#
_cell.length_a   1.000
_cell.length_b   1.000
_cell.length_c   1.000
_cell.angle_alpha   90.00
_cell.angle_beta   90.00
_cell.angle_gamma   90.00
#
_symmetry.space_group_name_H-M   'P 1'
#
loop_
_entity.id
_entity.type
_entity.pdbx_description
1 polymer ?
#
loop_
_entity_poly.entity_id
_entity_poly.type
_entity_poly.pdbx_seq_one_letter_code
_entity_poly.pdbx_strand_id
1 'polypeptide(L)'
;MVALTTTSLDTLCINSIRMLAVDAVNKSNSGHPGLPMGCAPMGYALWDKHLRHNPKNPKWFNRDRFVLSAGHGCMLLYALLHLTGYDSVTMEDIKQFRQWGAKTPGHPETFETPGVEVTAGPLGAGISNAV
;
A
#
# COMPACT_ATOMS: atom_id res chain seq x y z
N MET A 1 -22.91 11.57 -29.88
CA MET A 1 -22.22 10.29 -29.53
C MET A 1 -21.02 10.68 -28.67
N VAL A 2 -21.09 10.49 -27.37
CA VAL A 2 -19.95 10.76 -26.47
C VAL A 2 -18.96 9.62 -26.68
N ALA A 3 -17.77 9.93 -27.21
CA ALA A 3 -16.71 8.96 -27.31
C ALA A 3 -16.33 8.52 -25.89
N LEU A 4 -16.58 7.24 -25.55
CA LEU A 4 -16.03 6.64 -24.36
C LEU A 4 -14.51 6.58 -24.56
N THR A 5 -13.80 7.53 -23.97
CA THR A 5 -12.33 7.47 -23.92
C THR A 5 -11.96 6.23 -23.10
N THR A 6 -11.30 5.29 -23.74
CA THR A 6 -10.76 4.11 -23.05
C THR A 6 -9.76 4.59 -22.00
N THR A 7 -10.05 4.35 -20.74
CA THR A 7 -9.12 4.65 -19.65
C THR A 7 -7.83 3.85 -19.87
N SER A 8 -6.67 4.50 -19.82
CA SER A 8 -5.39 3.79 -19.95
C SER A 8 -5.22 2.78 -18.80
N LEU A 9 -4.47 1.71 -19.04
CA LEU A 9 -4.16 0.72 -18.00
C LEU A 9 -3.51 1.37 -16.78
N ASP A 10 -2.58 2.29 -17.01
CA ASP A 10 -1.94 3.05 -15.92
C ASP A 10 -2.97 3.78 -15.05
N THR A 11 -3.91 4.46 -15.68
CA THR A 11 -4.98 5.18 -14.98
C THR A 11 -5.87 4.22 -14.18
N LEU A 12 -6.17 3.05 -14.74
CA LEU A 12 -6.95 2.02 -14.06
C LEU A 12 -6.21 1.51 -12.82
N CYS A 13 -4.93 1.19 -12.94
CA CYS A 13 -4.10 0.72 -11.82
C CYS A 13 -3.99 1.78 -10.71
N ILE A 14 -3.72 3.03 -11.08
CA ILE A 14 -3.64 4.16 -10.14
C ILE A 14 -4.97 4.35 -9.40
N ASN A 15 -6.09 4.30 -10.13
CA ASN A 15 -7.41 4.46 -9.51
C ASN A 15 -7.79 3.25 -8.64
N SER A 16 -7.34 2.04 -8.98
CA SER A 16 -7.53 0.87 -8.11
C SER A 16 -6.84 1.06 -6.76
N ILE A 17 -5.61 1.57 -6.74
CA ILE A 17 -4.91 1.91 -5.48
C ILE A 17 -5.71 2.94 -4.68
N ARG A 18 -6.20 4.00 -5.34
CA ARG A 18 -6.99 5.05 -4.70
C ARG A 18 -8.28 4.52 -4.08
N MET A 19 -9.04 3.74 -4.86
CA MET A 19 -10.34 3.26 -4.42
C MET A 19 -10.24 2.23 -3.30
N LEU A 20 -9.26 1.33 -3.34
CA LEU A 20 -8.99 0.42 -2.22
C LEU A 20 -8.74 1.18 -0.92
N ALA A 21 -7.99 2.28 -0.98
CA ALA A 21 -7.72 3.10 0.21
C ALA A 21 -8.98 3.82 0.70
N VAL A 22 -9.77 4.39 -0.20
CA VAL A 22 -11.03 5.08 0.14
C VAL A 22 -12.03 4.10 0.76
N ASP A 23 -12.22 2.94 0.14
CA ASP A 23 -13.18 1.94 0.59
C ASP A 23 -12.79 1.38 1.97
N ALA A 24 -11.50 1.09 2.19
CA ALA A 24 -11.01 0.61 3.48
C ALA A 24 -11.19 1.64 4.60
N VAL A 25 -10.84 2.91 4.33
CA VAL A 25 -11.02 4.01 5.28
C VAL A 25 -12.49 4.25 5.59
N ASN A 26 -13.36 4.26 4.57
CA ASN A 26 -14.79 4.42 4.75
C ASN A 26 -15.39 3.27 5.58
N LYS A 27 -15.02 2.03 5.26
CA LYS A 27 -15.52 0.85 5.97
C LYS A 27 -15.10 0.85 7.43
N SER A 28 -13.85 1.21 7.73
CA SER A 28 -13.34 1.26 9.11
C SER A 28 -13.82 2.49 9.88
N ASN A 29 -14.44 3.46 9.19
CA ASN A 29 -14.78 4.79 9.71
C ASN A 29 -13.57 5.47 10.41
N SER A 30 -12.36 5.18 9.94
CA SER A 30 -11.10 5.64 10.53
C SER A 30 -9.97 5.52 9.53
N GLY A 31 -9.07 6.48 9.48
CA GLY A 31 -7.88 6.43 8.63
C GLY A 31 -7.61 7.72 7.88
N HIS A 32 -6.60 7.66 7.01
CA HIS A 32 -6.08 8.83 6.31
C HIS A 32 -6.05 8.56 4.80
N PRO A 33 -7.07 8.97 4.03
CA PRO A 33 -7.12 8.69 2.59
C PRO A 33 -6.25 9.63 1.75
N GLY A 34 -5.89 10.81 2.29
CA GLY A 34 -5.22 11.87 1.52
C GLY A 34 -3.89 11.45 0.89
N LEU A 35 -3.01 10.79 1.66
CA LEU A 35 -1.72 10.33 1.15
C LEU A 35 -1.89 9.23 0.07
N PRO A 36 -2.67 8.15 0.29
CA PRO A 36 -2.93 7.17 -0.75
C PRO A 36 -3.50 7.79 -2.03
N MET A 37 -4.43 8.73 -1.91
CA MET A 37 -5.03 9.43 -3.06
C MET A 37 -3.99 10.23 -3.85
N GLY A 38 -3.14 10.99 -3.17
CA GLY A 38 -2.14 11.85 -3.80
C GLY A 38 -0.94 11.08 -4.33
N CYS A 39 -0.48 10.05 -3.60
CA CYS A 39 0.74 9.31 -3.93
C CYS A 39 0.51 8.05 -4.78
N ALA A 40 -0.75 7.69 -5.12
CA ALA A 40 -1.03 6.52 -5.93
C ALA A 40 -0.26 6.48 -7.27
N PRO A 41 -0.15 7.58 -8.05
CA PRO A 41 0.65 7.55 -9.28
C PRO A 41 2.12 7.27 -9.04
N MET A 42 2.68 7.84 -7.97
CA MET A 42 4.08 7.65 -7.59
C MET A 42 4.33 6.21 -7.11
N GLY A 43 3.44 5.68 -6.27
CA GLY A 43 3.48 4.30 -5.81
C GLY A 43 3.38 3.32 -6.99
N TYR A 44 2.44 3.52 -7.90
CA TYR A 44 2.29 2.71 -9.11
C TYR A 44 3.58 2.72 -9.96
N ALA A 45 4.09 3.90 -10.30
CA ALA A 45 5.29 4.00 -11.13
C ALA A 45 6.50 3.32 -10.49
N LEU A 46 6.68 3.49 -9.18
CA LEU A 46 7.78 2.87 -8.46
C LEU A 46 7.66 1.34 -8.45
N TRP A 47 6.50 0.80 -8.07
CA TRP A 47 6.31 -0.64 -7.89
C TRP A 47 6.20 -1.40 -9.21
N ASP A 48 5.62 -0.81 -10.24
CA ASP A 48 5.46 -1.44 -11.55
C ASP A 48 6.75 -1.39 -12.41
N LYS A 49 7.50 -0.26 -12.34
CA LYS A 49 8.59 0.01 -13.30
C LYS A 49 10.00 -0.05 -12.72
N HIS A 50 10.17 0.07 -11.43
CA HIS A 50 11.49 0.25 -10.81
C HIS A 50 11.81 -0.73 -9.69
N LEU A 51 10.85 -0.99 -8.79
CA LEU A 51 11.10 -1.78 -7.59
C LEU A 51 11.28 -3.26 -7.92
N ARG A 52 12.44 -3.81 -7.59
CA ARG A 52 12.71 -5.24 -7.70
C ARG A 52 12.22 -5.94 -6.44
N HIS A 53 11.12 -6.64 -6.55
CA HIS A 53 10.49 -7.35 -5.45
C HIS A 53 9.98 -8.73 -5.89
N ASN A 54 9.73 -9.61 -4.93
CA ASN A 54 9.13 -10.92 -5.19
C ASN A 54 7.99 -11.18 -4.20
N PRO A 55 6.72 -11.04 -4.62
CA PRO A 55 5.58 -11.26 -3.75
C PRO A 55 5.51 -12.64 -3.12
N LYS A 56 6.03 -13.66 -3.81
CA LYS A 56 6.08 -15.05 -3.31
C LYS A 56 7.26 -15.32 -2.38
N ASN A 57 8.22 -14.40 -2.32
CA ASN A 57 9.33 -14.45 -1.37
C ASN A 57 9.61 -13.05 -0.82
N PRO A 58 8.76 -12.54 0.10
CA PRO A 58 8.88 -11.19 0.64
C PRO A 58 10.20 -10.92 1.38
N LYS A 59 10.92 -11.98 1.75
CA LYS A 59 12.22 -11.92 2.44
C LYS A 59 13.40 -12.16 1.50
N TRP A 60 13.17 -12.17 0.19
CA TRP A 60 14.25 -12.31 -0.77
C TRP A 60 15.37 -11.31 -0.48
N PHE A 61 16.59 -11.82 -0.30
CA PHE A 61 17.72 -11.02 0.18
C PHE A 61 18.03 -9.83 -0.74
N ASN A 62 18.02 -10.03 -2.06
CA ASN A 62 18.39 -9.03 -3.06
C ASN A 62 17.19 -8.20 -3.58
N ARG A 63 16.12 -8.10 -2.80
CA ARG A 63 15.00 -7.22 -3.12
C ARG A 63 15.32 -5.76 -2.82
N ASP A 64 14.68 -4.86 -3.54
CA ASP A 64 14.61 -3.46 -3.13
C ASP A 64 13.65 -3.33 -1.94
N ARG A 65 13.93 -2.41 -1.04
CA ARG A 65 13.16 -2.20 0.19
C ARG A 65 12.39 -0.89 0.12
N PHE A 66 11.08 -1.01 0.08
CA PHE A 66 10.20 0.15 0.13
C PHE A 66 9.89 0.52 1.58
N VAL A 67 10.22 1.74 1.97
CA VAL A 67 9.96 2.26 3.32
C VAL A 67 8.94 3.38 3.25
N LEU A 68 7.78 3.17 3.87
CA LEU A 68 6.74 4.19 4.00
C LEU A 68 6.98 5.02 5.26
N SER A 69 7.60 6.19 5.12
CA SER A 69 7.90 7.07 6.27
C SER A 69 6.66 7.74 6.84
N ALA A 70 5.67 8.05 6.01
CA ALA A 70 4.37 8.58 6.44
C ALA A 70 3.42 7.42 6.79
N GLY A 71 3.65 6.77 7.93
CA GLY A 71 2.95 5.56 8.35
C GLY A 71 1.43 5.66 8.39
N HIS A 72 0.88 6.86 8.64
CA HIS A 72 -0.57 7.10 8.58
C HIS A 72 -1.18 6.85 7.18
N GLY A 73 -0.38 6.92 6.11
CA GLY A 73 -0.80 6.60 4.74
C GLY A 73 -0.69 5.11 4.39
N CYS A 74 -0.69 4.23 5.37
CA CYS A 74 -0.47 2.78 5.25
C CYS A 74 -1.34 2.08 4.20
N MET A 75 -2.54 2.59 3.92
CA MET A 75 -3.39 2.03 2.88
C MET A 75 -2.77 2.11 1.47
N LEU A 76 -1.86 3.06 1.21
CA LEU A 76 -1.06 3.04 -0.02
C LEU A 76 -0.23 1.75 -0.11
N LEU A 77 0.49 1.43 0.96
CA LEU A 77 1.34 0.24 1.01
C LEU A 77 0.51 -1.06 0.95
N TYR A 78 -0.58 -1.15 1.71
CA TYR A 78 -1.45 -2.33 1.70
C TYR A 78 -2.09 -2.56 0.33
N ALA A 79 -2.55 -1.50 -0.34
CA ALA A 79 -3.08 -1.60 -1.70
C ALA A 79 -2.00 -2.08 -2.70
N LEU A 80 -0.78 -1.57 -2.59
CA LEU A 80 0.35 -2.00 -3.42
C LEU A 80 0.72 -3.47 -3.17
N LEU A 81 0.84 -3.90 -1.90
CA LEU A 81 1.10 -5.29 -1.55
C LEU A 81 0.02 -6.22 -2.11
N HIS A 82 -1.26 -5.85 -1.94
CA HIS A 82 -2.38 -6.63 -2.47
C HIS A 82 -2.35 -6.74 -3.99
N LEU A 83 -2.26 -5.62 -4.69
CA LEU A 83 -2.34 -5.57 -6.15
C LEU A 83 -1.12 -6.22 -6.84
N THR A 84 0.02 -6.25 -6.19
CA THR A 84 1.23 -6.90 -6.70
C THR A 84 1.33 -8.37 -6.30
N GLY A 85 0.36 -8.91 -5.57
CA GLY A 85 0.20 -10.35 -5.33
C GLY A 85 0.94 -10.90 -4.12
N TYR A 86 1.20 -10.08 -3.10
CA TYR A 86 1.64 -10.57 -1.80
C TYR A 86 0.51 -11.32 -1.10
N ASP A 87 0.78 -12.56 -0.67
CA ASP A 87 -0.20 -13.40 0.04
C ASP A 87 -0.51 -12.87 1.45
N SER A 88 0.30 -11.94 1.96
CA SER A 88 0.16 -11.33 3.28
C SER A 88 -1.01 -10.35 3.38
N VAL A 89 -1.43 -9.76 2.25
CA VAL A 89 -2.52 -8.78 2.22
C VAL A 89 -3.57 -9.20 1.20
N THR A 90 -4.56 -9.91 1.66
CA THR A 90 -5.71 -10.31 0.86
C THR A 90 -6.78 -9.22 0.84
N MET A 91 -7.80 -9.38 0.00
CA MET A 91 -8.96 -8.48 0.01
C MET A 91 -9.69 -8.51 1.36
N GLU A 92 -9.73 -9.67 2.02
CA GLU A 92 -10.36 -9.79 3.34
C GLU A 92 -9.55 -9.04 4.42
N ASP A 93 -8.21 -9.05 4.32
CA ASP A 93 -7.36 -8.26 5.21
C ASP A 93 -7.59 -6.74 5.00
N ILE A 94 -7.75 -6.29 3.76
CA ILE A 94 -8.09 -4.88 3.44
C ILE A 94 -9.46 -4.51 4.04
N LYS A 95 -10.45 -5.40 3.95
CA LYS A 95 -11.77 -5.18 4.54
C LYS A 95 -11.75 -5.12 6.08
N GLN A 96 -10.70 -5.65 6.71
CA GLN A 96 -10.48 -5.59 8.16
C GLN A 96 -9.51 -4.47 8.58
N PHE A 97 -9.24 -3.50 7.69
CA PHE A 97 -8.37 -2.37 7.98
C PHE A 97 -8.69 -1.72 9.32
N ARG A 98 -7.67 -1.56 10.18
CA ARG A 98 -7.76 -0.98 11.53
C ARG A 98 -8.65 -1.76 12.52
N GLN A 99 -9.08 -2.97 12.20
CA GLN A 99 -9.78 -3.79 13.18
C GLN A 99 -8.78 -4.51 14.08
N TRP A 100 -9.20 -4.82 15.31
CA TRP A 100 -8.36 -5.54 16.26
C TRP A 100 -7.93 -6.90 15.70
N GLY A 101 -6.63 -7.20 15.77
CA GLY A 101 -6.06 -8.45 15.26
C GLY A 101 -5.94 -8.53 13.72
N ALA A 102 -6.25 -7.45 13.00
CA ALA A 102 -6.09 -7.43 11.55
C ALA A 102 -4.61 -7.28 11.14
N LYS A 103 -4.24 -7.90 10.00
CA LYS A 103 -2.92 -7.75 9.38
C LYS A 103 -2.69 -6.39 8.73
N THR A 104 -3.69 -5.52 8.74
CA THR A 104 -3.65 -4.18 8.16
C THR A 104 -3.90 -3.11 9.23
N PRO A 105 -3.00 -2.98 10.22
CA PRO A 105 -3.12 -1.98 11.26
C PRO A 105 -3.06 -0.56 10.71
N GLY A 106 -3.42 0.42 11.53
CA GLY A 106 -3.49 1.84 11.15
C GLY A 106 -2.14 2.49 10.83
N HIS A 107 -1.04 1.83 11.19
CA HIS A 107 0.34 2.13 10.78
C HIS A 107 1.03 0.81 10.44
N PRO A 108 1.93 0.76 9.45
CA PRO A 108 2.54 -0.51 9.04
C PRO A 108 3.44 -1.06 10.13
N GLU A 109 3.35 -2.38 10.34
CA GLU A 109 4.15 -3.09 11.34
C GLU A 109 4.80 -4.32 10.71
N THR A 110 6.12 -4.44 10.87
CA THR A 110 6.93 -5.49 10.21
C THR A 110 6.58 -6.90 10.65
N PHE A 111 6.12 -7.06 11.90
CA PHE A 111 5.76 -8.36 12.46
C PHE A 111 4.32 -8.79 12.12
N GLU A 112 3.45 -7.84 11.76
CA GLU A 112 2.06 -8.14 11.39
C GLU A 112 1.91 -8.43 9.90
N THR A 113 2.62 -7.67 9.06
CA THR A 113 2.40 -7.69 7.60
C THR A 113 3.68 -8.04 6.85
N PRO A 114 3.91 -9.28 6.44
CA PRO A 114 5.03 -9.62 5.55
C PRO A 114 5.02 -8.77 4.26
N GLY A 115 6.15 -8.16 3.94
CA GLY A 115 6.28 -7.15 2.87
C GLY A 115 6.40 -5.71 3.38
N VAL A 116 6.06 -5.48 4.65
CA VAL A 116 6.41 -4.24 5.36
C VAL A 116 7.85 -4.32 5.84
N GLU A 117 8.67 -3.36 5.47
CA GLU A 117 10.12 -3.37 5.79
C GLU A 117 10.44 -2.66 7.11
N VAL A 118 9.66 -1.65 7.46
CA VAL A 118 9.87 -0.84 8.66
C VAL A 118 8.54 -0.56 9.34
N THR A 119 8.49 -0.78 10.66
CA THR A 119 7.39 -0.31 11.49
C THR A 119 7.47 1.21 11.56
N ALA A 120 6.45 1.91 11.08
CA ALA A 120 6.42 3.35 10.99
C ALA A 120 5.11 3.92 11.55
N GLY A 121 5.22 4.75 12.56
CA GLY A 121 4.13 5.53 13.14
C GLY A 121 4.54 6.99 13.30
N PRO A 122 5.60 7.28 14.07
CA PRO A 122 6.12 8.63 14.18
C PRO A 122 6.61 9.15 12.82
N LEU A 123 6.21 10.38 12.46
CA LEU A 123 6.62 11.01 11.21
C LEU A 123 8.15 11.19 11.18
N GLY A 124 8.76 10.80 10.06
CA GLY A 124 10.21 10.85 9.87
C GLY A 124 10.94 9.57 10.27
N ALA A 125 10.35 8.68 11.07
CA ALA A 125 11.00 7.43 11.48
C ALA A 125 11.37 6.55 10.27
N GLY A 126 10.53 6.49 9.26
CA GLY A 126 10.80 5.70 8.06
C GLY A 126 12.03 6.20 7.30
N ILE A 127 12.18 7.51 7.09
CA ILE A 127 13.34 8.05 6.37
C ILE A 127 14.63 7.80 7.16
N SER A 128 14.60 7.91 8.49
CA SER A 128 15.75 7.61 9.34
C SER A 128 16.15 6.13 9.32
N ASN A 129 15.20 5.24 9.05
CA ASN A 129 15.47 3.80 8.90
C ASN A 129 15.89 3.42 7.48
N ALA A 130 15.66 4.26 6.48
CA ALA A 130 16.01 4.01 5.10
C ALA A 130 17.47 4.38 4.76
N VAL A 131 18.15 5.14 5.61
CA VAL A 131 19.56 5.52 5.53
C VAL A 131 20.43 4.45 6.20
#